data_507adb82383436a044a5e9597369c00d
#
_entry.id   507adb82383436a044a5e9597369c00d
#
_cell.length_a   1.000
_cell.length_b   1.000
_cell.length_c   1.000
_cell.angle_alpha   90.00
_cell.angle_beta   90.00
_cell.angle_gamma   90.00
#
_symmetry.space_group_name_H-M   'P 1'
#
loop_
_entity.id
_entity.type
_entity.pdbx_description
1 polymer ?
#
loop_
_entity_poly.entity_id
_entity_poly.type
_entity_poly.pdbx_seq_one_letter_code
_entity_poly.pdbx_strand_id
1 'polypeptide(L)'
;LKDLMIGSEGTLGFITKATLKLLPLPKKAISLLIPFKTLKEAIDTVPLIIKSKAIPTAIEFMQREVIIDAEEYLGKKFPDSQSDAYLLLKFDGNSTEEIEADYDKVAKLCLEAGAIDVLISDTEEREESIWKARGAFLEAIKGSTTDMDEVDMVVPRNKVNEMVEYLHNLHNEVDIRIKSFGHAGDGNLHSYILKDDLSQ
;
A
#
# COMPACT_ATOMS: atom_id res chain seq x y z
N LEU A 1 -13.47 -22.98 16.41
CA LEU A 1 -14.39 -21.79 16.44
C LEU A 1 -13.74 -20.52 15.93
N LYS A 2 -12.43 -20.25 16.24
CA LYS A 2 -11.73 -19.05 15.79
C LYS A 2 -11.79 -18.90 14.25
N ASP A 3 -11.43 -19.95 13.53
CA ASP A 3 -11.39 -19.92 12.06
C ASP A 3 -12.79 -19.82 11.40
N LEU A 4 -13.84 -20.20 12.13
CA LEU A 4 -15.22 -20.00 11.70
C LEU A 4 -15.66 -18.54 11.85
N MET A 5 -15.15 -17.83 12.88
CA MET A 5 -15.50 -16.43 13.16
C MET A 5 -14.72 -15.46 12.27
N ILE A 6 -13.50 -15.82 11.84
CA ILE A 6 -12.69 -15.01 10.93
C ILE A 6 -13.40 -14.96 9.57
N GLY A 7 -13.63 -13.75 9.06
CA GLY A 7 -14.32 -13.52 7.79
C GLY A 7 -15.84 -13.64 7.85
N SER A 8 -16.45 -13.77 9.05
CA SER A 8 -17.90 -13.85 9.19
C SER A 8 -18.64 -12.52 9.09
N GLU A 9 -17.91 -11.39 9.04
CA GLU A 9 -18.47 -10.04 8.93
C GLU A 9 -19.58 -9.74 9.95
N GLY A 10 -19.46 -10.27 11.16
CA GLY A 10 -20.47 -10.10 12.23
C GLY A 10 -21.73 -10.96 12.09
N THR A 11 -21.86 -11.78 11.04
CA THR A 11 -23.07 -12.60 10.80
C THR A 11 -23.24 -13.76 11.77
N LEU A 12 -22.15 -14.24 12.39
CA LEU A 12 -22.17 -15.37 13.31
C LEU A 12 -22.12 -14.96 14.79
N GLY A 13 -21.82 -13.70 15.09
CA GLY A 13 -21.78 -13.21 16.46
C GLY A 13 -20.86 -12.00 16.63
N PHE A 14 -20.79 -11.49 17.86
CA PHE A 14 -19.94 -10.36 18.23
C PHE A 14 -18.71 -10.84 18.99
N ILE A 15 -17.52 -10.36 18.58
CA ILE A 15 -16.26 -10.61 19.29
C ILE A 15 -16.13 -9.57 20.40
N THR A 16 -16.32 -9.98 21.65
CA THR A 16 -16.26 -9.08 22.81
C THR A 16 -14.89 -9.05 23.48
N LYS A 17 -14.07 -10.07 23.25
CA LYS A 17 -12.72 -10.17 23.84
C LYS A 17 -11.82 -11.01 22.96
N ALA A 18 -10.58 -10.56 22.76
CA ALA A 18 -9.53 -11.30 22.07
C ALA A 18 -8.26 -11.36 22.94
N THR A 19 -7.57 -12.50 22.92
CA THR A 19 -6.24 -12.66 23.51
C THR A 19 -5.23 -12.71 22.38
N LEU A 20 -4.31 -11.74 22.33
CA LEU A 20 -3.32 -11.58 21.29
C LEU A 20 -1.92 -11.92 21.81
N LYS A 21 -1.13 -12.60 20.98
CA LYS A 21 0.30 -12.75 21.20
C LYS A 21 1.01 -11.48 20.72
N LEU A 22 1.70 -10.79 21.60
CA LEU A 22 2.45 -9.59 21.26
C LEU A 22 3.87 -9.96 20.78
N LEU A 23 4.38 -9.14 19.88
CA LEU A 23 5.79 -9.14 19.48
C LEU A 23 6.53 -8.02 20.22
N PRO A 24 7.84 -8.17 20.48
CA PRO A 24 8.66 -7.07 20.97
C PRO A 24 8.59 -5.87 20.01
N LEU A 25 8.49 -4.66 20.56
CA LEU A 25 8.54 -3.45 19.73
C LEU A 25 9.93 -3.31 19.13
N PRO A 26 10.05 -3.17 17.79
CA PRO A 26 11.34 -2.94 17.16
C PRO A 26 11.92 -1.58 17.61
N LYS A 27 13.25 -1.52 17.73
CA LYS A 27 13.94 -0.30 18.16
C LYS A 27 14.24 0.66 17.02
N LYS A 28 14.26 0.15 15.81
CA LYS A 28 14.57 0.89 14.58
C LYS A 28 13.57 0.54 13.49
N ALA A 29 13.19 1.53 12.70
CA ALA A 29 12.44 1.36 11.49
C ALA A 29 13.00 2.29 10.41
N ILE A 30 13.01 1.80 9.17
CA ILE A 30 13.40 2.57 7.98
C ILE A 30 12.37 2.25 6.91
N SER A 31 11.86 3.27 6.23
CA SER A 31 10.99 3.08 5.08
C SER A 31 11.63 3.54 3.78
N LEU A 32 11.31 2.83 2.71
CA LEU A 32 11.69 3.16 1.35
C LEU A 32 10.44 3.55 0.58
N LEU A 33 10.42 4.77 0.04
CA LEU A 33 9.44 5.18 -0.95
C LEU A 33 10.06 5.04 -2.33
N ILE A 34 9.49 4.18 -3.16
CA ILE A 34 10.06 3.73 -4.42
C ILE A 34 9.11 4.07 -5.56
N PRO A 35 9.40 5.14 -6.34
CA PRO A 35 8.61 5.53 -7.49
C PRO A 35 8.86 4.66 -8.72
N PHE A 36 7.78 4.36 -9.47
CA PHE A 36 7.81 3.63 -10.74
C PHE A 36 7.06 4.40 -11.83
N LYS A 37 7.44 4.21 -13.08
CA LYS A 37 6.75 4.83 -14.21
C LYS A 37 5.34 4.33 -14.39
N THR A 38 5.10 3.04 -14.09
CA THR A 38 3.80 2.40 -14.26
C THR A 38 3.45 1.57 -13.04
N LEU A 39 2.14 1.41 -12.82
CA LEU A 39 1.62 0.54 -11.77
C LEU A 39 2.05 -0.92 -11.98
N LYS A 40 2.10 -1.36 -13.24
CA LYS A 40 2.54 -2.71 -13.58
C LYS A 40 3.97 -2.98 -13.12
N GLU A 41 4.91 -2.08 -13.38
CA GLU A 41 6.30 -2.23 -12.93
C GLU A 41 6.41 -2.31 -11.41
N ALA A 42 5.66 -1.47 -10.69
CA ALA A 42 5.62 -1.50 -9.23
C ALA A 42 5.15 -2.85 -8.71
N ILE A 43 4.01 -3.33 -9.20
CA ILE A 43 3.41 -4.59 -8.72
C ILE A 43 4.24 -5.81 -9.12
N ASP A 44 4.79 -5.84 -10.34
CA ASP A 44 5.65 -6.95 -10.81
C ASP A 44 6.96 -7.05 -9.99
N THR A 45 7.38 -5.97 -9.35
CA THR A 45 8.56 -5.96 -8.46
C THR A 45 8.30 -6.67 -7.13
N VAL A 46 7.06 -6.69 -6.63
CA VAL A 46 6.70 -7.28 -5.32
C VAL A 46 7.09 -8.76 -5.19
N PRO A 47 6.79 -9.65 -6.16
CA PRO A 47 7.26 -11.04 -6.10
C PRO A 47 8.78 -11.18 -6.07
N LEU A 48 9.53 -10.27 -6.67
CA LEU A 48 10.98 -10.26 -6.66
C LEU A 48 11.52 -9.92 -5.26
N ILE A 49 10.91 -8.92 -4.61
CA ILE A 49 11.22 -8.55 -3.22
C ILE A 49 11.00 -9.76 -2.30
N ILE A 50 9.84 -10.41 -2.38
CA ILE A 50 9.52 -11.58 -1.55
C ILE A 50 10.51 -12.73 -1.79
N LYS A 51 10.86 -13.01 -3.04
CA LYS A 51 11.83 -14.06 -3.39
C LYS A 51 13.26 -13.74 -2.95
N SER A 52 13.59 -12.49 -2.74
CA SER A 52 14.94 -12.07 -2.32
C SER A 52 15.28 -12.55 -0.91
N LYS A 53 14.30 -12.95 -0.10
CA LYS A 53 14.40 -13.30 1.32
C LYS A 53 14.74 -12.13 2.27
N ALA A 54 14.93 -10.94 1.76
CA ALA A 54 14.93 -9.70 2.52
C ALA A 54 13.48 -9.22 2.60
N ILE A 55 12.74 -9.68 3.61
CA ILE A 55 11.28 -9.49 3.68
C ILE A 55 10.97 -8.22 4.49
N PRO A 56 10.49 -7.15 3.86
CA PRO A 56 10.01 -5.98 4.58
C PRO A 56 8.84 -6.35 5.52
N THR A 57 8.70 -5.61 6.60
CA THR A 57 7.57 -5.73 7.54
C THR A 57 6.26 -5.27 6.90
N ALA A 58 6.33 -4.32 5.95
CA ALA A 58 5.20 -3.91 5.12
C ALA A 58 5.64 -3.69 3.66
N ILE A 59 4.78 -4.03 2.73
CA ILE A 59 4.90 -3.72 1.30
C ILE A 59 3.55 -3.15 0.85
N GLU A 60 3.49 -1.82 0.76
CA GLU A 60 2.31 -1.08 0.31
C GLU A 60 2.48 -0.68 -1.15
N PHE A 61 1.42 -0.74 -1.94
CA PHE A 61 1.39 -0.09 -3.23
C PHE A 61 0.43 1.10 -3.22
N MET A 62 0.75 2.12 -3.99
CA MET A 62 -0.01 3.37 -4.06
C MET A 62 -0.02 3.86 -5.50
N GLN A 63 -1.20 4.26 -5.99
CA GLN A 63 -1.35 4.92 -7.28
C GLN A 63 -1.21 6.44 -7.13
N ARG A 64 -0.74 7.11 -8.18
CA ARG A 64 -0.58 8.57 -8.19
C ARG A 64 -1.87 9.32 -7.85
N GLU A 65 -2.99 8.85 -8.35
CA GLU A 65 -4.30 9.47 -8.10
C GLU A 65 -4.65 9.53 -6.61
N VAL A 66 -4.34 8.47 -5.86
CA VAL A 66 -4.57 8.43 -4.40
C VAL A 66 -3.60 9.36 -3.66
N ILE A 67 -2.37 9.46 -4.16
CA ILE A 67 -1.38 10.38 -3.61
C ILE A 67 -1.81 11.84 -3.83
N ILE A 68 -2.36 12.19 -4.98
CA ILE A 68 -2.87 13.54 -5.27
C ILE A 68 -3.96 13.92 -4.26
N ASP A 69 -4.92 13.03 -3.99
CA ASP A 69 -5.94 13.29 -2.97
C ASP A 69 -5.32 13.52 -1.59
N ALA A 70 -4.33 12.70 -1.21
CA ALA A 70 -3.63 12.86 0.07
C ALA A 70 -2.82 14.16 0.15
N GLU A 71 -2.19 14.58 -0.95
CA GLU A 71 -1.49 15.86 -1.05
C GLU A 71 -2.43 17.04 -0.80
N GLU A 72 -3.62 17.00 -1.41
CA GLU A 72 -4.66 18.03 -1.23
C GLU A 72 -5.21 18.02 0.20
N TYR A 73 -5.54 16.85 0.72
CA TYR A 73 -6.08 16.68 2.07
C TYR A 73 -5.11 17.15 3.16
N LEU A 74 -3.82 16.82 3.03
CA LEU A 74 -2.79 17.14 4.01
C LEU A 74 -2.15 18.52 3.79
N GLY A 75 -2.35 19.14 2.63
CA GLY A 75 -1.65 20.38 2.25
C GLY A 75 -0.14 20.18 2.10
N LYS A 76 0.32 18.97 1.80
CA LYS A 76 1.75 18.61 1.73
C LYS A 76 2.04 17.76 0.51
N LYS A 77 3.12 18.06 -0.22
CA LYS A 77 3.52 17.33 -1.41
C LYS A 77 4.38 16.11 -1.08
N PHE A 78 4.19 15.02 -1.85
CA PHE A 78 5.11 13.91 -1.87
C PHE A 78 6.45 14.30 -2.52
N PRO A 79 7.55 13.60 -2.18
CA PRO A 79 8.87 13.91 -2.72
C PRO A 79 8.97 13.78 -4.24
N ASP A 80 8.23 12.83 -4.83
CA ASP A 80 8.13 12.63 -6.26
C ASP A 80 6.72 12.98 -6.76
N SER A 81 6.63 13.65 -7.92
CA SER A 81 5.37 14.10 -8.52
C SER A 81 5.16 13.59 -9.95
N GLN A 82 6.08 12.79 -10.50
CA GLN A 82 6.09 12.41 -11.91
C GLN A 82 5.75 10.92 -12.14
N SER A 83 5.79 10.12 -11.09
CA SER A 83 5.57 8.68 -11.17
C SER A 83 4.10 8.33 -11.05
N ASP A 84 3.65 7.29 -11.76
CA ASP A 84 2.26 6.84 -11.75
C ASP A 84 1.97 5.91 -10.58
N ALA A 85 2.99 5.25 -10.05
CA ALA A 85 2.84 4.31 -8.95
C ALA A 85 4.06 4.28 -8.03
N TYR A 86 3.82 3.84 -6.79
CA TYR A 86 4.84 3.80 -5.75
C TYR A 86 4.72 2.51 -4.94
N LEU A 87 5.85 1.97 -4.52
CA LEU A 87 5.92 1.04 -3.41
C LEU A 87 6.42 1.79 -2.17
N LEU A 88 5.77 1.55 -1.03
CA LEU A 88 6.24 1.96 0.28
C LEU A 88 6.58 0.71 1.07
N LEU A 89 7.87 0.54 1.37
CA LEU A 89 8.37 -0.61 2.10
C LEU A 89 8.80 -0.18 3.49
N LYS A 90 8.57 -1.02 4.48
CA LYS A 90 9.05 -0.81 5.84
C LYS A 90 9.96 -1.96 6.24
N PHE A 91 11.11 -1.62 6.81
CA PHE A 91 12.02 -2.55 7.47
C PHE A 91 12.11 -2.16 8.93
N ASP A 92 12.01 -3.11 9.83
CA ASP A 92 12.19 -2.88 11.25
C ASP A 92 13.04 -3.99 11.91
N GLY A 93 13.68 -3.63 13.01
CA GLY A 93 14.57 -4.53 13.71
C GLY A 93 15.15 -3.91 15.00
N ASN A 94 16.15 -4.55 15.57
CA ASN A 94 16.72 -4.11 16.82
C ASN A 94 17.95 -3.19 16.69
N SER A 95 18.59 -3.21 15.51
CA SER A 95 19.70 -2.30 15.17
C SER A 95 19.66 -1.90 13.69
N THR A 96 20.37 -0.82 13.35
CA THR A 96 20.49 -0.36 11.95
C THR A 96 21.21 -1.41 11.11
N GLU A 97 22.27 -2.03 11.64
CA GLU A 97 23.07 -3.02 10.93
C GLU A 97 22.26 -4.27 10.56
N GLU A 98 21.26 -4.63 11.41
CA GLU A 98 20.37 -5.77 11.18
C GLU A 98 19.48 -5.55 9.94
N ILE A 99 18.99 -4.32 9.75
CA ILE A 99 18.05 -4.00 8.67
C ILE A 99 18.72 -3.43 7.42
N GLU A 100 19.95 -2.90 7.54
CA GLU A 100 20.66 -2.21 6.46
C GLU A 100 20.96 -3.13 5.28
N ALA A 101 21.45 -4.33 5.54
CA ALA A 101 21.75 -5.30 4.49
C ALA A 101 20.47 -5.71 3.70
N ASP A 102 19.33 -5.78 4.37
CA ASP A 102 18.07 -6.15 3.77
C ASP A 102 17.48 -5.01 2.94
N TYR A 103 17.43 -3.78 3.46
CA TYR A 103 16.89 -2.66 2.68
C TYR A 103 17.82 -2.29 1.51
N ASP A 104 19.13 -2.35 1.65
CA ASP A 104 20.10 -2.13 0.56
C ASP A 104 19.91 -3.13 -0.59
N LYS A 105 19.72 -4.40 -0.23
CA LYS A 105 19.46 -5.46 -1.19
C LYS A 105 18.17 -5.21 -1.95
N VAL A 106 17.10 -4.84 -1.24
CA VAL A 106 15.80 -4.56 -1.86
C VAL A 106 15.85 -3.28 -2.68
N ALA A 107 16.53 -2.24 -2.23
CA ALA A 107 16.72 -1.01 -2.99
C ALA A 107 17.39 -1.28 -4.35
N LYS A 108 18.49 -2.04 -4.36
CA LYS A 108 19.17 -2.44 -5.62
C LYS A 108 18.26 -3.25 -6.53
N LEU A 109 17.54 -4.23 -5.97
CA LEU A 109 16.59 -5.04 -6.72
C LEU A 109 15.49 -4.20 -7.37
N CYS A 110 14.93 -3.23 -6.65
CA CYS A 110 13.91 -2.34 -7.19
C CYS A 110 14.44 -1.47 -8.34
N LEU A 111 15.66 -0.93 -8.21
CA LEU A 111 16.31 -0.18 -9.29
C LEU A 111 16.55 -1.04 -10.54
N GLU A 112 17.00 -2.28 -10.36
CA GLU A 112 17.19 -3.25 -11.44
C GLU A 112 15.85 -3.65 -12.09
N ALA A 113 14.75 -3.62 -11.33
CA ALA A 113 13.39 -3.90 -11.79
C ALA A 113 12.69 -2.71 -12.47
N GLY A 114 13.34 -1.54 -12.55
CA GLY A 114 12.83 -0.37 -13.27
C GLY A 114 12.32 0.76 -12.37
N ALA A 115 12.56 0.70 -11.06
CA ALA A 115 12.28 1.85 -10.19
C ALA A 115 13.07 3.09 -10.65
N ILE A 116 12.43 4.26 -10.56
CA ILE A 116 13.04 5.53 -10.96
C ILE A 116 14.07 5.96 -9.92
N ASP A 117 13.75 5.77 -8.64
CA ASP A 117 14.60 6.14 -7.50
C ASP A 117 14.22 5.30 -6.27
N VAL A 118 15.00 5.41 -5.19
CA VAL A 118 14.71 4.86 -3.87
C VAL A 118 14.92 5.95 -2.83
N LEU A 119 13.83 6.48 -2.32
CA LEU A 119 13.84 7.56 -1.32
C LEU A 119 13.79 6.95 0.07
N ILE A 120 14.83 7.16 0.86
CA ILE A 120 14.98 6.55 2.19
C ILE A 120 14.45 7.50 3.25
N SER A 121 13.53 7.01 4.09
CA SER A 121 13.05 7.70 5.29
C SER A 121 13.77 7.12 6.51
N ASP A 122 14.93 7.69 6.84
CA ASP A 122 15.86 7.24 7.87
C ASP A 122 15.76 8.05 9.18
N THR A 123 14.93 9.09 9.21
CA THR A 123 14.64 9.88 10.40
C THR A 123 13.21 9.64 10.87
N GLU A 124 12.98 9.72 12.19
CA GLU A 124 11.66 9.55 12.79
C GLU A 124 10.61 10.49 12.16
N GLU A 125 10.97 11.75 11.91
CA GLU A 125 10.09 12.73 11.29
C GLU A 125 9.67 12.34 9.86
N ARG A 126 10.60 11.85 9.04
CA ARG A 126 10.32 11.38 7.67
C ARG A 126 9.48 10.13 7.68
N GLU A 127 9.81 9.19 8.58
CA GLU A 127 9.06 7.95 8.79
C GLU A 127 7.62 8.24 9.17
N GLU A 128 7.39 9.06 10.21
CA GLU A 128 6.05 9.47 10.63
C GLU A 128 5.29 10.20 9.49
N SER A 129 5.96 11.09 8.78
CA SER A 129 5.35 11.85 7.69
C SER A 129 4.83 10.97 6.58
N ILE A 130 5.61 9.99 6.11
CA ILE A 130 5.20 9.13 5.00
C ILE A 130 4.07 8.19 5.41
N TRP A 131 4.14 7.61 6.62
CA TRP A 131 3.08 6.73 7.11
C TRP A 131 1.81 7.49 7.49
N LYS A 132 1.92 8.73 7.95
CA LYS A 132 0.76 9.61 8.14
C LYS A 132 0.06 9.89 6.81
N ALA A 133 0.83 10.13 5.75
CA ALA A 133 0.26 10.33 4.42
C ALA A 133 -0.44 9.04 3.92
N ARG A 134 0.17 7.86 4.07
CA ARG A 134 -0.45 6.57 3.74
C ARG A 134 -1.74 6.33 4.55
N GLY A 135 -1.72 6.65 5.84
CA GLY A 135 -2.89 6.51 6.72
C GLY A 135 -4.05 7.45 6.38
N ALA A 136 -3.78 8.56 5.70
CA ALA A 136 -4.79 9.54 5.33
C ALA A 136 -5.54 9.20 4.01
N PHE A 137 -5.14 8.18 3.26
CA PHE A 137 -5.68 7.89 1.93
C PHE A 137 -7.20 7.71 1.93
N LEU A 138 -7.76 6.96 2.85
CA LEU A 138 -9.20 6.77 2.94
C LEU A 138 -9.94 8.11 3.10
N GLU A 139 -9.51 8.93 4.05
CA GLU A 139 -10.16 10.22 4.30
C GLU A 139 -9.94 11.22 3.15
N ALA A 140 -8.78 11.14 2.49
CA ALA A 140 -8.50 11.95 1.30
C ALA A 140 -9.41 11.55 0.12
N ILE A 141 -9.60 10.25 -0.12
CA ILE A 141 -10.50 9.76 -1.16
C ILE A 141 -11.93 10.18 -0.87
N LYS A 142 -12.41 10.05 0.38
CA LYS A 142 -13.73 10.55 0.81
C LYS A 142 -13.92 12.04 0.49
N GLY A 143 -12.88 12.83 0.67
CA GLY A 143 -12.90 14.27 0.35
C GLY A 143 -12.95 14.59 -1.15
N SER A 144 -12.57 13.62 -2.01
CA SER A 144 -12.49 13.81 -3.47
C SER A 144 -13.74 13.36 -4.24
N THR A 145 -14.79 12.89 -3.56
CA THR A 145 -16.02 12.41 -4.16
C THR A 145 -17.25 12.74 -3.31
N THR A 146 -18.44 12.64 -3.89
CA THR A 146 -19.71 12.88 -3.18
C THR A 146 -20.15 11.66 -2.36
N ASP A 147 -19.85 10.46 -2.85
CA ASP A 147 -20.17 9.19 -2.20
C ASP A 147 -19.25 8.10 -2.77
N MET A 148 -19.05 7.01 -2.04
CA MET A 148 -18.20 5.90 -2.49
C MET A 148 -18.61 4.59 -1.84
N ASP A 149 -18.30 3.49 -2.53
CA ASP A 149 -18.32 2.14 -1.98
C ASP A 149 -16.90 1.57 -1.89
N GLU A 150 -16.62 0.84 -0.83
CA GLU A 150 -15.35 0.14 -0.62
C GLU A 150 -15.51 -1.34 -0.93
N VAL A 151 -14.59 -1.86 -1.73
CA VAL A 151 -14.41 -3.29 -1.95
C VAL A 151 -13.05 -3.69 -1.40
N ASP A 152 -13.05 -4.34 -0.25
CA ASP A 152 -11.85 -4.88 0.40
C ASP A 152 -11.69 -6.34 -0.01
N MET A 153 -10.63 -6.66 -0.76
CA MET A 153 -10.46 -7.98 -1.35
C MET A 153 -9.06 -8.54 -1.14
N VAL A 154 -8.97 -9.85 -0.99
CA VAL A 154 -7.69 -10.56 -0.91
C VAL A 154 -7.56 -11.47 -2.13
N VAL A 155 -6.44 -11.34 -2.82
CA VAL A 155 -6.07 -12.19 -3.94
C VAL A 155 -4.75 -12.93 -3.67
N PRO A 156 -4.49 -14.07 -4.31
CA PRO A 156 -3.17 -14.67 -4.25
C PRO A 156 -2.10 -13.66 -4.67
N ARG A 157 -0.98 -13.59 -3.94
CA ARG A 157 0.09 -12.59 -4.18
C ARG A 157 0.57 -12.50 -5.62
N ASN A 158 0.61 -13.64 -6.32
CA ASN A 158 0.98 -13.72 -7.73
C ASN A 158 -0.14 -13.28 -8.69
N LYS A 159 -1.31 -12.90 -8.17
CA LYS A 159 -2.47 -12.40 -8.91
C LYS A 159 -2.78 -10.93 -8.63
N VAL A 160 -2.02 -10.30 -7.75
CA VAL A 160 -2.21 -8.87 -7.42
C VAL A 160 -2.13 -8.02 -8.69
N ASN A 161 -1.13 -8.24 -9.54
CA ASN A 161 -0.99 -7.52 -10.79
C ASN A 161 -2.21 -7.70 -11.71
N GLU A 162 -2.66 -8.94 -11.94
CA GLU A 162 -3.82 -9.23 -12.79
C GLU A 162 -5.09 -8.54 -12.26
N MET A 163 -5.29 -8.52 -10.94
CA MET A 163 -6.44 -7.86 -10.32
C MET A 163 -6.38 -6.34 -10.46
N VAL A 164 -5.21 -5.74 -10.24
CA VAL A 164 -5.04 -4.29 -10.36
C VAL A 164 -5.21 -3.84 -11.82
N GLU A 165 -4.66 -4.59 -12.79
CA GLU A 165 -4.90 -4.35 -14.20
C GLU A 165 -6.39 -4.50 -14.57
N TYR A 166 -7.07 -5.50 -14.03
CA TYR A 166 -8.51 -5.67 -14.23
C TYR A 166 -9.31 -4.47 -13.72
N LEU A 167 -9.03 -3.98 -12.51
CA LEU A 167 -9.69 -2.81 -11.93
C LEU A 167 -9.43 -1.55 -12.75
N HIS A 168 -8.21 -1.38 -13.24
CA HIS A 168 -7.87 -0.25 -14.14
C HIS A 168 -8.64 -0.32 -15.45
N ASN A 169 -8.75 -1.50 -16.07
CA ASN A 169 -9.54 -1.69 -17.29
C ASN A 169 -11.02 -1.48 -17.03
N LEU A 170 -11.55 -1.98 -15.93
CA LEU A 170 -12.94 -1.79 -15.53
C LEU A 170 -13.29 -0.30 -15.36
N HIS A 171 -12.40 0.49 -14.76
CA HIS A 171 -12.54 1.94 -14.67
C HIS A 171 -12.84 2.57 -16.05
N ASN A 172 -12.09 2.17 -17.08
CA ASN A 172 -12.26 2.68 -18.42
C ASN A 172 -13.52 2.14 -19.14
N GLU A 173 -13.92 0.90 -18.84
CA GLU A 173 -15.11 0.27 -19.47
C GLU A 173 -16.43 0.83 -18.96
N VAL A 174 -16.51 1.12 -17.66
CA VAL A 174 -17.77 1.55 -17.02
C VAL A 174 -17.87 3.06 -16.82
N ASP A 175 -16.82 3.81 -17.15
CA ASP A 175 -16.70 5.26 -16.93
C ASP A 175 -17.00 5.69 -15.49
N ILE A 176 -16.51 4.89 -14.54
CA ILE A 176 -16.62 5.13 -13.10
C ILE A 176 -15.21 5.16 -12.52
N ARG A 177 -14.87 6.21 -11.78
CA ARG A 177 -13.56 6.29 -11.14
C ARG A 177 -13.39 5.19 -10.10
N ILE A 178 -12.32 4.40 -10.23
CA ILE A 178 -11.92 3.38 -9.28
C ILE A 178 -10.53 3.72 -8.82
N LYS A 179 -10.35 3.93 -7.51
CA LYS A 179 -9.05 4.18 -6.89
C LYS A 179 -8.66 2.99 -6.05
N SER A 180 -7.39 2.59 -6.12
CA SER A 180 -6.90 1.42 -5.38
C SER A 180 -5.56 1.71 -4.73
N PHE A 181 -5.39 1.17 -3.55
CA PHE A 181 -4.13 1.04 -2.84
C PHE A 181 -4.19 -0.22 -1.96
N GLY A 182 -3.09 -0.66 -1.40
CA GLY A 182 -3.20 -1.83 -0.54
C GLY A 182 -1.88 -2.46 -0.16
N HIS A 183 -2.03 -3.61 0.48
CA HIS A 183 -0.93 -4.38 1.04
C HIS A 183 -0.42 -5.40 0.01
N ALA A 184 0.46 -4.97 -0.88
CA ALA A 184 0.98 -5.86 -1.94
C ALA A 184 1.74 -7.07 -1.38
N GLY A 185 2.24 -6.97 -0.14
CA GLY A 185 2.96 -8.05 0.54
C GLY A 185 2.11 -9.25 0.93
N ASP A 186 0.81 -9.09 1.14
CA ASP A 186 -0.12 -10.18 1.53
C ASP A 186 -1.27 -10.38 0.54
N GLY A 187 -1.42 -9.49 -0.45
CA GLY A 187 -2.43 -9.58 -1.49
C GLY A 187 -3.74 -8.88 -1.16
N ASN A 188 -3.78 -8.07 -0.09
CA ASN A 188 -4.97 -7.31 0.28
C ASN A 188 -5.02 -5.99 -0.50
N LEU A 189 -6.13 -5.77 -1.20
CA LEU A 189 -6.41 -4.61 -2.04
C LEU A 189 -7.63 -3.86 -1.52
N HIS A 190 -7.46 -2.59 -1.23
CA HIS A 190 -8.56 -1.66 -0.97
C HIS A 190 -8.91 -0.95 -2.27
N SER A 191 -10.11 -1.15 -2.76
CA SER A 191 -10.61 -0.53 -3.99
C SER A 191 -11.86 0.28 -3.69
N TYR A 192 -11.87 1.51 -4.16
CA TYR A 192 -12.94 2.47 -3.91
C TYR A 192 -13.61 2.83 -5.23
N ILE A 193 -14.90 2.57 -5.31
CA ILE A 193 -15.77 2.93 -6.42
C ILE A 193 -16.35 4.29 -6.09
N LEU A 194 -16.01 5.32 -6.87
CA LEU A 194 -16.37 6.70 -6.58
C LEU A 194 -17.64 7.08 -7.33
N LYS A 195 -18.63 7.58 -6.61
CA LYS A 195 -19.91 8.00 -7.14
C LYS A 195 -19.92 9.51 -7.38
N ASP A 196 -19.12 9.95 -8.33
CA ASP A 196 -19.09 11.35 -8.71
C ASP A 196 -20.33 11.70 -9.56
N ASP A 197 -21.23 12.54 -9.06
CA ASP A 197 -22.36 13.13 -9.81
C ASP A 197 -23.07 12.19 -10.80
N LEU A 198 -22.98 10.87 -10.57
CA LEU A 198 -23.72 9.90 -11.36
C LEU A 198 -25.22 10.20 -11.17
N SER A 199 -25.88 10.62 -12.22
CA SER A 199 -27.34 10.70 -12.24
C SER A 199 -27.91 9.33 -11.87
N GLN A 200 -28.76 9.30 -10.87
CA GLN A 200 -29.45 8.09 -10.39
C GLN A 200 -30.21 7.41 -11.51
#